data_9dba20e1c3b73d4a1b4d468c5a4b3f43
#
_entry.id   9dba20e1c3b73d4a1b4d468c5a4b3f43
#
_cell.length_a   1.000
_cell.length_b   1.000
_cell.length_c   1.000
_cell.angle_alpha   90.00
_cell.angle_beta   90.00
_cell.angle_gamma   90.00
#
_symmetry.space_group_name_H-M   'P 1'
#
loop_
_entity.id
_entity.type
_entity.pdbx_description
1 polymer ?
#
loop_
_entity_poly.entity_id
_entity_poly.type
_entity_poly.pdbx_seq_one_letter_code
_entity_poly.pdbx_strand_id
1 'polypeptide(L)'
;DRKLVDTVLDVYEDQDDPAHDTPIPIKKEPARAQVTLLPKAKVKRRKDGFGEVTVYEDQLPAAGPSSYFDAPRSHIEQYPLELIPQGTTFAVPIAGNSMEPKFKNGATVFVQSAPRVENGEVGLFSLNGAPYIKQLVVDDARHEVRLHSLNPAYDDIAVGEFDDLRTFGRVLGSYSI
;
A
#
# COMPACT_ATOMS: atom_id res chain seq x y z
N ASP A 1 50.48 39.93 21.03
CA ASP A 1 49.43 38.94 20.71
C ASP A 1 48.67 39.31 19.43
N ARG A 2 49.44 39.41 18.35
CA ARG A 2 48.97 39.70 16.99
C ARG A 2 49.58 38.73 16.00
N LYS A 3 49.52 37.43 16.27
CA LYS A 3 50.06 36.38 15.39
C LYS A 3 49.20 35.12 15.24
N LEU A 4 47.90 35.19 15.50
CA LEU A 4 47.03 34.03 15.39
C LEU A 4 45.84 34.25 14.46
N VAL A 5 45.81 35.34 13.68
CA VAL A 5 44.69 35.65 12.77
C VAL A 5 45.06 35.53 11.30
N ASP A 6 46.37 35.43 10.97
CA ASP A 6 46.84 35.43 9.57
C ASP A 6 47.10 34.03 8.97
N THR A 7 46.68 32.94 9.65
CA THR A 7 46.95 31.57 9.14
C THR A 7 45.68 30.84 8.69
N VAL A 8 44.52 31.48 8.66
CA VAL A 8 43.22 30.83 8.28
C VAL A 8 42.69 31.37 6.95
N LEU A 9 43.33 32.35 6.33
CA LEU A 9 42.84 32.97 5.08
C LEU A 9 43.55 32.55 3.80
N ASP A 10 44.57 31.68 3.86
CA ASP A 10 45.33 31.24 2.67
C ASP A 10 45.03 29.85 2.14
N VAL A 11 43.85 29.28 2.45
CA VAL A 11 43.47 27.93 1.98
C VAL A 11 42.26 27.93 1.01
N TYR A 12 41.74 29.10 0.62
CA TYR A 12 40.64 29.20 -0.31
C TYR A 12 40.89 30.10 -1.52
N GLU A 13 42.08 29.95 -2.15
CA GLU A 13 42.29 30.46 -3.51
C GLU A 13 42.87 29.36 -4.38
N ASP A 14 42.23 29.18 -5.55
CA ASP A 14 42.60 28.37 -6.70
C ASP A 14 42.40 26.86 -6.63
N GLN A 15 41.18 26.44 -6.94
CA GLN A 15 40.98 25.34 -7.89
C GLN A 15 39.75 25.63 -8.74
N ASP A 16 39.88 26.46 -9.74
CA ASP A 16 39.10 26.42 -10.97
C ASP A 16 39.42 25.09 -11.67
N ASP A 17 38.62 24.03 -11.36
CA ASP A 17 38.56 22.82 -12.18
C ASP A 17 37.34 22.89 -13.08
N PRO A 18 37.48 23.16 -14.39
CA PRO A 18 36.38 23.29 -15.33
C PRO A 18 35.77 21.92 -15.77
N ALA A 19 36.02 20.85 -15.03
CA ALA A 19 35.64 19.49 -15.46
C ALA A 19 34.52 18.85 -14.62
N HIS A 20 33.70 19.61 -13.84
CA HIS A 20 32.67 19.00 -13.00
C HIS A 20 31.25 19.49 -13.29
N ASP A 21 30.94 19.79 -14.55
CA ASP A 21 29.57 20.09 -15.00
C ASP A 21 29.02 18.96 -15.89
N THR A 22 29.18 17.72 -15.44
CA THR A 22 28.39 16.61 -15.93
C THR A 22 27.24 16.39 -14.96
N PRO A 23 25.98 16.65 -15.35
CA PRO A 23 24.84 16.30 -14.53
C PRO A 23 24.86 14.78 -14.32
N ILE A 24 25.01 14.36 -13.07
CA ILE A 24 24.84 12.96 -12.71
C ILE A 24 23.43 12.60 -13.14
N PRO A 25 23.21 11.64 -14.06
CA PRO A 25 21.88 11.21 -14.42
C PRO A 25 21.27 10.59 -13.18
N ILE A 26 20.38 11.32 -12.51
CA ILE A 26 19.52 10.78 -11.49
C ILE A 26 18.65 9.76 -12.22
N LYS A 27 19.06 8.50 -12.18
CA LYS A 27 18.15 7.39 -12.49
C LYS A 27 17.01 7.52 -11.51
N LYS A 28 15.89 8.10 -11.96
CA LYS A 28 14.61 7.99 -11.30
C LYS A 28 14.23 6.51 -11.29
N GLU A 29 14.66 5.80 -10.26
CA GLU A 29 13.97 4.56 -9.93
C GLU A 29 12.55 4.96 -9.52
N PRO A 30 11.53 4.39 -10.18
CA PRO A 30 10.17 4.59 -9.72
C PRO A 30 10.13 4.11 -8.27
N ALA A 31 9.47 4.90 -7.41
CA ALA A 31 9.31 4.59 -6.00
C ALA A 31 9.00 3.10 -5.86
N ARG A 32 9.95 2.34 -5.34
CA ARG A 32 9.78 0.90 -5.11
C ARG A 32 8.65 0.77 -4.11
N ALA A 33 7.46 0.39 -4.59
CA ALA A 33 6.41 -0.08 -3.74
C ALA A 33 7.00 -1.19 -2.86
N GLN A 34 7.22 -0.90 -1.58
CA GLN A 34 7.72 -1.89 -0.64
C GLN A 34 6.62 -2.93 -0.45
N VAL A 35 6.87 -4.14 -0.95
CA VAL A 35 5.96 -5.27 -0.82
C VAL A 35 5.99 -5.72 0.64
N THR A 36 5.01 -5.31 1.41
CA THR A 36 4.76 -5.89 2.72
C THR A 36 4.02 -7.20 2.50
N LEU A 37 4.76 -8.30 2.56
CA LEU A 37 4.18 -9.63 2.48
C LEU A 37 3.39 -9.89 3.76
N LEU A 38 2.07 -9.81 3.68
CA LEU A 38 1.21 -10.44 4.67
C LEU A 38 1.49 -11.95 4.70
N PRO A 39 1.36 -12.61 5.86
CA PRO A 39 1.51 -14.05 5.94
C PRO A 39 0.68 -14.71 4.83
N LYS A 40 1.24 -15.72 4.17
CA LYS A 40 0.55 -16.49 3.14
C LYS A 40 -0.54 -17.35 3.78
N ALA A 41 -1.58 -16.70 4.30
CA ALA A 41 -2.78 -17.38 4.71
C ALA A 41 -3.40 -18.00 3.46
N LYS A 42 -3.85 -19.23 3.56
CA LYS A 42 -4.55 -19.94 2.49
C LYS A 42 -5.91 -20.35 3.03
N VAL A 43 -6.93 -20.24 2.19
CA VAL A 43 -8.25 -20.79 2.51
C VAL A 43 -8.11 -22.29 2.74
N LYS A 44 -8.47 -22.75 3.93
CA LYS A 44 -8.51 -24.18 4.25
C LYS A 44 -9.90 -24.70 3.91
N ARG A 45 -9.97 -25.50 2.86
CA ARG A 45 -11.22 -26.14 2.41
C ARG A 45 -11.58 -27.29 3.33
N ARG A 46 -12.82 -27.29 3.79
CA ARG A 46 -13.40 -28.35 4.63
C ARG A 46 -14.27 -29.28 3.79
N LYS A 47 -14.47 -30.50 4.28
CA LYS A 47 -15.31 -31.52 3.61
C LYS A 47 -16.82 -31.21 3.70
N ASP A 48 -17.21 -30.34 4.62
CA ASP A 48 -18.59 -29.93 4.87
C ASP A 48 -19.08 -28.80 3.95
N GLY A 49 -18.30 -28.43 2.93
CA GLY A 49 -18.68 -27.37 2.00
C GLY A 49 -18.31 -25.95 2.46
N PHE A 50 -17.57 -25.80 3.56
CA PHE A 50 -17.10 -24.53 4.07
C PHE A 50 -15.61 -24.32 3.85
N GLY A 51 -15.20 -23.08 3.82
CA GLY A 51 -13.80 -22.65 3.81
C GLY A 51 -13.48 -21.81 5.04
N GLU A 52 -12.33 -22.06 5.65
CA GLU A 52 -11.78 -21.25 6.72
C GLU A 52 -10.91 -20.16 6.12
N VAL A 53 -11.22 -18.90 6.42
CA VAL A 53 -10.50 -17.71 5.95
C VAL A 53 -9.98 -16.93 7.14
N THR A 54 -8.73 -16.51 7.09
CA THR A 54 -8.17 -15.58 8.10
C THR A 54 -8.72 -14.19 7.83
N VAL A 55 -9.38 -13.60 8.82
CA VAL A 55 -9.91 -12.23 8.79
C VAL A 55 -9.03 -11.35 9.67
N TYR A 56 -8.48 -10.26 9.12
CA TYR A 56 -7.72 -9.27 9.87
C TYR A 56 -8.64 -8.12 10.30
N GLU A 57 -8.75 -7.86 11.63
CA GLU A 57 -9.77 -6.99 12.19
C GLU A 57 -9.44 -5.50 12.14
N ASP A 58 -8.22 -5.09 12.48
CA ASP A 58 -8.01 -3.68 12.83
C ASP A 58 -6.86 -2.96 12.11
N GLN A 59 -5.84 -3.62 11.71
CA GLN A 59 -4.71 -2.96 11.08
C GLN A 59 -3.93 -3.95 10.24
N LEU A 60 -3.91 -3.66 8.97
CA LEU A 60 -2.81 -4.11 8.16
C LEU A 60 -1.53 -3.60 8.82
N PRO A 61 -0.51 -4.44 8.98
CA PRO A 61 0.70 -4.01 9.64
C PRO A 61 1.19 -2.73 8.96
N ALA A 62 1.16 -1.62 9.71
CA ALA A 62 1.84 -0.42 9.30
C ALA A 62 3.30 -0.83 9.15
N ALA A 63 3.71 -1.09 7.91
CA ALA A 63 5.02 -1.63 7.65
C ALA A 63 6.07 -0.55 7.87
N GLY A 64 6.55 -0.48 9.08
CA GLY A 64 7.77 0.21 9.47
C GLY A 64 8.60 -0.71 10.36
N PRO A 65 9.93 -0.58 10.39
CA PRO A 65 10.80 -1.45 11.19
C PRO A 65 10.62 -1.34 12.71
N SER A 66 9.71 -0.49 13.18
CA SER A 66 9.52 -0.22 14.61
C SER A 66 8.32 -0.92 15.26
N SER A 67 7.51 -1.69 14.55
CA SER A 67 6.35 -2.37 15.12
C SER A 67 6.49 -3.89 15.15
N TYR A 68 7.61 -4.37 15.67
CA TYR A 68 7.80 -5.80 15.92
C TYR A 68 6.88 -6.38 17.01
N PHE A 69 6.05 -5.56 17.67
CA PHE A 69 5.33 -5.97 18.88
C PHE A 69 3.83 -6.18 18.70
N ASP A 70 3.23 -5.70 17.61
CA ASP A 70 1.81 -5.88 17.36
C ASP A 70 1.58 -6.68 16.08
N ALA A 71 1.50 -8.00 16.22
CA ALA A 71 0.92 -8.82 15.17
C ALA A 71 -0.52 -8.35 14.91
N PRO A 72 -0.94 -8.17 13.63
CA PRO A 72 -2.30 -7.74 13.33
C PRO A 72 -3.28 -8.71 13.95
N ARG A 73 -4.30 -8.18 14.64
CA ARG A 73 -5.36 -9.00 15.20
C ARG A 73 -6.07 -9.72 14.07
N SER A 74 -6.18 -11.01 14.19
CA SER A 74 -6.86 -11.84 13.22
C SER A 74 -7.58 -12.99 13.89
N HIS A 75 -8.66 -13.44 13.27
CA HIS A 75 -9.38 -14.64 13.64
C HIS A 75 -9.68 -15.48 12.39
N ILE A 76 -10.15 -16.70 12.60
CA ILE A 76 -10.59 -17.57 11.51
C ILE A 76 -12.10 -17.51 11.45
N GLU A 77 -12.63 -17.22 10.26
CA GLU A 77 -14.05 -17.22 9.99
C GLU A 77 -14.39 -18.24 8.90
N GLN A 78 -15.60 -18.79 8.97
CA GLN A 78 -16.05 -19.84 8.05
C GLN A 78 -17.09 -19.26 7.10
N TYR A 79 -16.87 -19.48 5.79
CA TYR A 79 -17.78 -19.09 4.73
C TYR A 79 -18.12 -20.29 3.85
N PRO A 80 -19.34 -20.35 3.26
CA PRO A 80 -19.61 -21.32 2.20
C PRO A 80 -18.57 -21.23 1.10
N LEU A 81 -18.00 -22.36 0.68
CA LEU A 81 -16.93 -22.39 -0.34
C LEU A 81 -17.31 -21.72 -1.65
N GLU A 82 -18.57 -21.79 -2.02
CA GLU A 82 -19.13 -21.16 -3.23
C GLU A 82 -19.07 -19.64 -3.21
N LEU A 83 -19.03 -19.03 -2.00
CA LEU A 83 -18.96 -17.58 -1.80
C LEU A 83 -17.53 -17.08 -1.69
N ILE A 84 -16.55 -17.97 -1.55
CA ILE A 84 -15.14 -17.59 -1.44
C ILE A 84 -14.52 -17.55 -2.85
N PRO A 85 -14.15 -16.37 -3.38
CA PRO A 85 -13.51 -16.29 -4.68
C PRO A 85 -12.23 -17.12 -4.75
N GLN A 86 -11.98 -17.72 -5.92
CA GLN A 86 -10.75 -18.46 -6.15
C GLN A 86 -9.54 -17.52 -6.06
N GLY A 87 -8.50 -17.93 -5.34
CA GLY A 87 -7.30 -17.11 -5.13
C GLY A 87 -7.34 -16.29 -3.84
N THR A 88 -8.44 -16.32 -3.07
CA THR A 88 -8.49 -15.68 -1.75
C THR A 88 -7.38 -16.18 -0.84
N THR A 89 -6.68 -15.26 -0.21
CA THR A 89 -5.63 -15.56 0.77
C THR A 89 -6.03 -15.13 2.17
N PHE A 90 -6.75 -14.03 2.31
CA PHE A 90 -7.27 -13.50 3.57
C PHE A 90 -8.49 -12.62 3.32
N ALA A 91 -9.10 -12.13 4.38
CA ALA A 91 -10.21 -11.20 4.30
C ALA A 91 -10.04 -10.04 5.30
N VAL A 92 -10.74 -8.93 5.03
CA VAL A 92 -10.80 -7.76 5.92
C VAL A 92 -12.21 -7.18 5.95
N PRO A 93 -12.69 -6.65 7.08
CA PRO A 93 -13.95 -5.94 7.13
C PRO A 93 -13.85 -4.57 6.47
N ILE A 94 -14.93 -4.11 5.86
CA ILE A 94 -15.07 -2.75 5.35
C ILE A 94 -15.60 -1.85 6.44
N ALA A 95 -14.89 -0.77 6.72
CA ALA A 95 -15.38 0.35 7.51
C ALA A 95 -15.58 1.57 6.60
N GLY A 96 -16.82 2.08 6.55
CA GLY A 96 -17.20 3.21 5.71
C GLY A 96 -17.86 2.83 4.38
N ASN A 97 -18.39 3.83 3.68
CA ASN A 97 -19.22 3.67 2.50
C ASN A 97 -18.60 4.22 1.21
N SER A 98 -17.29 4.52 1.22
CA SER A 98 -16.60 5.09 0.06
C SER A 98 -16.53 4.14 -1.16
N MET A 99 -16.80 2.86 -0.98
CA MET A 99 -16.78 1.84 -2.03
C MET A 99 -18.19 1.34 -2.40
N GLU A 100 -19.22 1.94 -1.83
CA GLU A 100 -20.60 1.66 -2.21
C GLU A 100 -20.93 2.18 -3.62
N PRO A 101 -21.89 1.55 -4.32
CA PRO A 101 -22.73 0.42 -3.87
C PRO A 101 -22.08 -0.97 -4.02
N LYS A 102 -20.91 -1.06 -4.64
CA LYS A 102 -20.27 -2.35 -4.99
C LYS A 102 -19.83 -3.12 -3.74
N PHE A 103 -19.27 -2.41 -2.78
CA PHE A 103 -18.81 -2.97 -1.50
C PHE A 103 -19.49 -2.20 -0.37
N LYS A 104 -20.38 -2.86 0.35
CA LYS A 104 -21.18 -2.22 1.40
C LYS A 104 -20.39 -2.05 2.69
N ASN A 105 -20.72 -1.00 3.44
CA ASN A 105 -20.21 -0.84 4.80
C ASN A 105 -20.56 -2.06 5.67
N GLY A 106 -19.63 -2.54 6.47
CA GLY A 106 -19.76 -3.73 7.30
C GLY A 106 -19.63 -5.06 6.57
N ALA A 107 -19.48 -5.06 5.23
CA ALA A 107 -19.19 -6.29 4.49
C ALA A 107 -17.73 -6.74 4.75
N THR A 108 -17.47 -8.03 4.56
CA THR A 108 -16.12 -8.58 4.55
C THR A 108 -15.66 -8.71 3.10
N VAL A 109 -14.48 -8.17 2.76
CA VAL A 109 -13.86 -8.34 1.44
C VAL A 109 -12.83 -9.46 1.46
N PHE A 110 -12.85 -10.26 0.39
CA PHE A 110 -11.87 -11.31 0.13
C PHE A 110 -10.72 -10.74 -0.69
N VAL A 111 -9.51 -10.95 -0.22
CA VAL A 111 -8.30 -10.38 -0.80
C VAL A 111 -7.35 -11.49 -1.24
N GLN A 112 -6.81 -11.34 -2.43
CA GLN A 112 -5.65 -12.08 -2.90
C GLN A 112 -4.40 -11.26 -2.59
N SER A 113 -3.51 -11.79 -1.74
CA SER A 113 -2.21 -11.16 -1.49
C SER A 113 -1.43 -11.05 -2.80
N ALA A 114 -1.12 -9.84 -3.19
CA ALA A 114 -0.41 -9.54 -4.41
C ALA A 114 0.50 -8.31 -4.20
N PRO A 115 1.70 -8.29 -4.80
CA PRO A 115 2.61 -7.16 -4.68
C PRO A 115 2.15 -5.96 -5.52
N ARG A 116 1.22 -6.17 -6.44
CA ARG A 116 0.68 -5.16 -7.35
C ARG A 116 -0.79 -5.38 -7.59
N VAL A 117 -1.47 -4.29 -7.88
CA VAL A 117 -2.86 -4.23 -8.34
C VAL A 117 -2.83 -3.50 -9.68
N GLU A 118 -3.54 -4.02 -10.66
CA GLU A 118 -3.58 -3.43 -12.00
C GLU A 118 -4.45 -2.18 -12.03
N ASN A 119 -4.18 -1.31 -13.01
CA ASN A 119 -4.99 -0.10 -13.23
C ASN A 119 -6.47 -0.46 -13.41
N GLY A 120 -7.35 0.18 -12.68
CA GLY A 120 -8.79 -0.08 -12.67
C GLY A 120 -9.25 -1.21 -11.73
N GLU A 121 -8.34 -1.96 -11.12
CA GLU A 121 -8.71 -2.96 -10.11
C GLU A 121 -8.89 -2.33 -8.72
N VAL A 122 -9.70 -3.00 -7.89
CA VAL A 122 -9.84 -2.62 -6.47
C VAL A 122 -8.78 -3.35 -5.66
N GLY A 123 -8.05 -2.59 -4.88
CA GLY A 123 -6.99 -3.10 -4.02
C GLY A 123 -7.15 -2.68 -2.57
N LEU A 124 -6.37 -3.33 -1.75
CA LEU A 124 -6.15 -3.01 -0.36
C LEU A 124 -4.78 -2.37 -0.24
N PHE A 125 -4.75 -1.12 0.20
CA PHE A 125 -3.57 -0.27 0.25
C PHE A 125 -3.33 0.28 1.65
N SER A 126 -2.10 0.69 1.91
CA SER A 126 -1.75 1.66 2.95
C SER A 126 -1.17 2.88 2.28
N LEU A 127 -1.69 4.04 2.61
CA LEU A 127 -1.14 5.33 2.19
C LEU A 127 -0.74 6.10 3.45
N ASN A 128 0.56 6.35 3.59
CA ASN A 128 1.13 7.03 4.77
C ASN A 128 0.71 6.38 6.11
N GLY A 129 0.61 5.04 6.11
CA GLY A 129 0.22 4.26 7.28
C GLY A 129 -1.29 4.08 7.49
N ALA A 130 -2.13 4.79 6.76
CA ALA A 130 -3.58 4.62 6.83
C ALA A 130 -4.08 3.57 5.83
N PRO A 131 -4.96 2.62 6.23
CA PRO A 131 -5.47 1.58 5.35
C PRO A 131 -6.61 2.09 4.46
N TYR A 132 -6.63 1.65 3.20
CA TYR A 132 -7.67 2.00 2.22
C TYR A 132 -8.05 0.81 1.34
N ILE A 133 -9.35 0.66 1.12
CA ILE A 133 -9.89 -0.14 0.01
C ILE A 133 -10.34 0.86 -1.05
N LYS A 134 -9.68 0.86 -2.20
CA LYS A 134 -9.92 1.82 -3.30
C LYS A 134 -9.66 1.17 -4.64
N GLN A 135 -10.17 1.76 -5.70
CA GLN A 135 -9.78 1.43 -7.05
C GLN A 135 -8.48 2.18 -7.40
N LEU A 136 -7.50 1.45 -7.91
CA LEU A 136 -6.26 2.07 -8.39
C LEU A 136 -6.54 2.71 -9.76
N VAL A 137 -6.19 3.98 -9.89
CA VAL A 137 -6.23 4.71 -11.16
C VAL A 137 -4.83 5.27 -11.45
N VAL A 138 -4.26 4.83 -12.56
CA VAL A 138 -2.95 5.29 -13.05
C VAL A 138 -3.17 5.99 -14.38
N ASP A 139 -2.77 7.25 -14.47
CA ASP A 139 -2.73 8.03 -15.70
C ASP A 139 -1.26 8.20 -16.13
N ASP A 140 -0.82 7.33 -17.06
CA ASP A 140 0.56 7.33 -17.54
C ASP A 140 0.91 8.62 -18.29
N ALA A 141 -0.06 9.26 -18.97
CA ALA A 141 0.16 10.48 -19.73
C ALA A 141 0.43 11.70 -18.84
N ARG A 142 -0.16 11.70 -17.65
CA ARG A 142 0.00 12.75 -16.64
C ARG A 142 0.98 12.39 -15.55
N HIS A 143 1.44 11.15 -15.51
CA HIS A 143 2.23 10.58 -14.41
C HIS A 143 1.53 10.71 -13.05
N GLU A 144 0.23 10.49 -13.04
CA GLU A 144 -0.60 10.59 -11.85
C GLU A 144 -1.07 9.22 -11.37
N VAL A 145 -1.07 9.04 -10.05
CA VAL A 145 -1.66 7.88 -9.38
C VAL A 145 -2.73 8.39 -8.42
N ARG A 146 -3.90 7.75 -8.46
CA ARG A 146 -5.03 8.09 -7.58
C ARG A 146 -5.65 6.83 -6.99
N LEU A 147 -6.12 6.93 -5.77
CA LEU A 147 -6.97 5.95 -5.12
C LEU A 147 -8.42 6.43 -5.24
N HIS A 148 -9.15 5.85 -6.18
CA HIS A 148 -10.51 6.24 -6.55
C HIS A 148 -11.55 5.59 -5.64
N SER A 149 -12.52 6.40 -5.17
CA SER A 149 -13.69 5.94 -4.45
C SER A 149 -14.80 5.57 -5.42
N LEU A 150 -15.39 4.38 -5.31
CA LEU A 150 -16.52 3.99 -6.17
C LEU A 150 -17.80 4.78 -5.85
N ASN A 151 -17.92 5.30 -4.63
CA ASN A 151 -18.99 6.17 -4.23
C ASN A 151 -18.69 7.61 -4.65
N PRO A 152 -19.49 8.22 -5.54
CA PRO A 152 -19.25 9.56 -6.07
C PRO A 152 -19.37 10.69 -5.02
N ALA A 153 -19.86 10.39 -3.82
CA ALA A 153 -19.87 11.34 -2.70
C ALA A 153 -18.48 11.54 -2.07
N TYR A 154 -17.48 10.77 -2.48
CA TYR A 154 -16.11 10.81 -1.96
C TYR A 154 -15.14 11.19 -3.07
N ASP A 155 -14.29 12.14 -2.80
CA ASP A 155 -13.22 12.54 -3.69
C ASP A 155 -12.15 11.45 -3.83
N ASP A 156 -11.44 11.49 -4.95
CA ASP A 156 -10.25 10.68 -5.18
C ASP A 156 -9.10 11.15 -4.29
N ILE A 157 -8.29 10.21 -3.84
CA ILE A 157 -7.07 10.52 -3.09
C ILE A 157 -5.90 10.51 -4.06
N ALA A 158 -5.31 11.67 -4.34
CA ALA A 158 -4.10 11.76 -5.14
C ALA A 158 -2.92 11.18 -4.34
N VAL A 159 -2.07 10.42 -5.03
CA VAL A 159 -0.83 9.88 -4.46
C VAL A 159 0.34 10.70 -4.98
N GLY A 160 0.99 11.43 -4.09
CA GLY A 160 2.14 12.28 -4.40
C GLY A 160 3.46 11.52 -4.46
N GLU A 161 4.50 12.20 -4.96
CA GLU A 161 5.85 11.62 -5.12
C GLU A 161 6.48 11.18 -3.77
N PHE A 162 6.12 11.84 -2.68
CA PHE A 162 6.68 11.57 -1.34
C PHE A 162 5.76 10.71 -0.48
N ASP A 163 4.62 10.27 -1.01
CA ASP A 163 3.69 9.42 -0.28
C ASP A 163 4.19 7.97 -0.22
N ASP A 164 4.03 7.35 0.95
CA ASP A 164 4.31 5.92 1.15
C ASP A 164 3.07 5.10 0.81
N LEU A 165 2.93 4.76 -0.48
CA LEU A 165 1.87 3.86 -0.96
C LEU A 165 2.35 2.42 -0.95
N ARG A 166 1.64 1.56 -0.22
CA ARG A 166 1.90 0.13 -0.14
C ARG A 166 0.69 -0.66 -0.58
N THR A 167 0.93 -1.76 -1.30
CA THR A 167 -0.11 -2.68 -1.75
C THR A 167 -0.08 -3.95 -0.93
N PHE A 168 -1.22 -4.36 -0.39
CA PHE A 168 -1.37 -5.64 0.33
C PHE A 168 -1.99 -6.72 -0.54
N GLY A 169 -2.83 -6.34 -1.50
CA GLY A 169 -3.44 -7.29 -2.39
C GLY A 169 -4.61 -6.73 -3.19
N ARG A 170 -5.12 -7.58 -4.06
CA ARG A 170 -6.27 -7.31 -4.91
C ARG A 170 -7.54 -7.80 -4.25
N VAL A 171 -8.59 -6.99 -4.26
CA VAL A 171 -9.92 -7.38 -3.80
C VAL A 171 -10.61 -8.21 -4.87
N LEU A 172 -11.04 -9.42 -4.51
CA LEU A 172 -11.68 -10.37 -5.41
C LEU A 172 -13.20 -10.31 -5.35
N GLY A 173 -13.75 -9.97 -4.20
CA GLY A 173 -15.18 -9.91 -3.95
C GLY A 173 -15.49 -9.58 -2.50
N SER A 174 -16.78 -9.55 -2.15
CA SER A 174 -17.20 -9.30 -0.78
C SER A 174 -18.37 -10.21 -0.39
N TYR A 175 -18.48 -10.41 0.91
CA TYR A 175 -19.61 -11.08 1.55
C TYR A 175 -20.28 -10.10 2.53
N SER A 176 -21.58 -9.99 2.47
CA SER A 176 -22.42 -9.27 3.43
C SER A 176 -23.60 -10.14 3.81
N ILE A 177 -23.90 -10.22 5.08
CA ILE A 177 -25.12 -10.84 5.58
C ILE A 177 -26.31 -9.92 5.30
#